data_9e97576b2ba5d7293d219d8c8448f73f
#
_entry.id   9e97576b2ba5d7293d219d8c8448f73f
#
_cell.length_a   1.000
_cell.length_b   1.000
_cell.length_c   1.000
_cell.angle_alpha   90.00
_cell.angle_beta   90.00
_cell.angle_gamma   90.00
#
_symmetry.space_group_name_H-M   'P 1'
#
loop_
_entity.id
_entity.type
_entity.pdbx_description
1 polymer ?
#
loop_
_entity_poly.entity_id
_entity_poly.type
_entity_poly.pdbx_seq_one_letter_code
_entity_poly.pdbx_strand_id
1 'polypeptide(L)'
;IPQAPVPAPAPTRTLDAYKAVVAHHVMQRNPERIFEGELPPMLPAVVVLNITVDREGQLTDVQVQRSRDQGASEVALASLRRSGPLPPPDGLGPQHADLMTFSETFLFGERYRFQLRTLAGPQRAGL
;
A
#
# COMPACT_ATOMS: atom_id res chain seq x y z
N ILE A 1 21.33 -12.98 -34.74
CA ILE A 1 21.62 -11.80 -33.98
C ILE A 1 21.14 -11.99 -32.54
N PRO A 2 22.03 -11.83 -31.60
CA PRO A 2 21.60 -11.92 -30.24
C PRO A 2 20.56 -10.83 -29.96
N GLN A 3 19.47 -11.24 -29.43
CA GLN A 3 18.44 -10.31 -29.05
C GLN A 3 18.89 -9.60 -27.77
N ALA A 4 18.73 -8.28 -27.78
CA ALA A 4 19.01 -7.54 -26.56
C ALA A 4 18.15 -8.08 -25.42
N PRO A 5 18.73 -8.29 -24.26
CA PRO A 5 17.91 -8.74 -23.14
C PRO A 5 16.81 -7.72 -22.88
N VAL A 6 15.61 -8.22 -22.72
CA VAL A 6 14.53 -7.36 -22.28
C VAL A 6 14.91 -6.84 -20.92
N PRO A 7 15.02 -5.52 -20.74
CA PRO A 7 15.35 -5.01 -19.43
C PRO A 7 14.28 -5.47 -18.46
N ALA A 8 14.73 -6.00 -17.35
CA ALA A 8 13.80 -6.31 -16.29
C ALA A 8 13.02 -5.04 -15.96
N PRO A 9 11.71 -5.14 -15.79
CA PRO A 9 10.97 -3.96 -15.34
C PRO A 9 11.62 -3.47 -14.06
N ALA A 10 11.86 -2.20 -13.98
CA ALA A 10 12.35 -1.60 -12.77
C ALA A 10 11.12 -1.17 -11.95
N PRO A 11 10.55 -2.07 -11.14
CA PRO A 11 9.24 -1.87 -10.56
C PRO A 11 9.17 -0.67 -9.62
N THR A 12 10.32 -0.17 -9.18
CA THR A 12 10.36 0.96 -8.27
C THR A 12 10.69 2.28 -8.95
N ARG A 13 10.78 2.31 -10.30
CA ARG A 13 11.11 3.56 -11.00
C ARG A 13 9.94 4.54 -11.06
N THR A 14 8.72 4.06 -10.91
CA THR A 14 7.55 4.93 -10.87
C THR A 14 6.91 4.81 -9.51
N LEU A 15 6.22 5.87 -9.10
CA LEU A 15 5.49 5.83 -7.84
C LEU A 15 4.43 4.73 -7.84
N ASP A 16 3.71 4.59 -8.94
CA ASP A 16 2.66 3.57 -9.03
C ASP A 16 3.25 2.16 -8.89
N ALA A 17 4.38 1.90 -9.54
CA ALA A 17 5.05 0.62 -9.42
C ALA A 17 5.54 0.37 -8.00
N TYR A 18 6.09 1.39 -7.36
CA TYR A 18 6.53 1.27 -5.98
C TYR A 18 5.36 0.99 -5.04
N LYS A 19 4.25 1.71 -5.22
CA LYS A 19 3.06 1.49 -4.40
C LYS A 19 2.53 0.07 -4.55
N ALA A 20 2.61 -0.51 -5.76
CA ALA A 20 2.21 -1.90 -5.96
C ALA A 20 3.12 -2.87 -5.19
N VAL A 21 4.43 -2.62 -5.23
CA VAL A 21 5.39 -3.46 -4.48
C VAL A 21 5.11 -3.35 -2.98
N VAL A 22 4.90 -2.14 -2.47
CA VAL A 22 4.57 -1.93 -1.06
C VAL A 22 3.27 -2.62 -0.70
N ALA A 23 2.25 -2.50 -1.54
CA ALA A 23 0.95 -3.09 -1.27
C ALA A 23 1.05 -4.62 -1.16
N HIS A 24 1.76 -5.27 -2.07
CA HIS A 24 2.01 -6.70 -1.97
C HIS A 24 2.74 -7.06 -0.68
N HIS A 25 3.72 -6.27 -0.31
CA HIS A 25 4.48 -6.50 0.91
C HIS A 25 3.59 -6.41 2.16
N VAL A 26 2.75 -5.39 2.22
CA VAL A 26 1.81 -5.21 3.34
C VAL A 26 0.84 -6.37 3.42
N MET A 27 0.30 -6.81 2.29
CA MET A 27 -0.62 -7.94 2.27
C MET A 27 0.05 -9.23 2.75
N GLN A 28 1.28 -9.47 2.34
CA GLN A 28 2.01 -10.67 2.75
C GLN A 28 2.30 -10.68 4.25
N ARG A 29 2.46 -9.52 4.86
CA ARG A 29 2.77 -9.40 6.28
C ARG A 29 1.53 -9.41 7.18
N ASN A 30 0.33 -9.35 6.59
CA ASN A 30 -0.92 -9.27 7.34
C ASN A 30 -1.97 -10.24 6.79
N PRO A 31 -1.65 -11.52 6.66
CA PRO A 31 -2.58 -12.47 6.01
C PRO A 31 -3.90 -12.61 6.74
N GLU A 32 -3.93 -12.42 8.06
CA GLU A 32 -5.18 -12.54 8.82
C GLU A 32 -6.10 -11.35 8.65
N ARG A 33 -5.60 -10.25 8.12
CA ARG A 33 -6.36 -9.00 7.97
C ARG A 33 -6.80 -8.74 6.55
N ILE A 34 -6.49 -9.64 5.62
CA ILE A 34 -6.81 -9.43 4.21
C ILE A 34 -8.07 -10.20 3.85
N PHE A 35 -8.95 -9.58 3.09
CA PHE A 35 -10.02 -10.31 2.42
C PHE A 35 -9.75 -10.31 0.92
N GLU A 36 -10.23 -11.36 0.25
CA GLU A 36 -10.01 -11.54 -1.18
C GLU A 36 -11.34 -11.39 -1.93
N GLY A 37 -11.21 -11.21 -3.24
CA GLY A 37 -12.36 -11.13 -4.11
C GLY A 37 -12.80 -9.70 -4.38
N GLU A 38 -14.00 -9.59 -4.93
CA GLU A 38 -14.54 -8.28 -5.27
C GLU A 38 -14.81 -7.43 -4.05
N LEU A 39 -14.62 -6.12 -4.20
CA LEU A 39 -15.03 -5.19 -3.16
C LEU A 39 -16.55 -5.16 -3.06
N PRO A 40 -17.09 -5.10 -1.84
CA PRO A 40 -18.54 -4.97 -1.68
C PRO A 40 -19.04 -3.63 -2.25
N PRO A 41 -20.34 -3.53 -2.59
CA PRO A 41 -20.89 -2.28 -3.12
C PRO A 41 -20.72 -1.10 -2.17
N MET A 42 -20.74 -1.36 -0.88
CA MET A 42 -20.55 -0.33 0.14
C MET A 42 -19.50 -0.81 1.11
N LEU A 43 -18.45 -0.01 1.26
CA LEU A 43 -17.36 -0.34 2.16
C LEU A 43 -17.67 0.19 3.56
N PRO A 44 -17.59 -0.66 4.60
CA PRO A 44 -17.81 -0.20 5.97
C PRO A 44 -16.88 0.92 6.40
N ALA A 45 -15.63 0.89 5.95
CA ALA A 45 -14.68 1.93 6.30
C ALA A 45 -13.61 2.08 5.23
N VAL A 46 -13.06 3.28 5.14
CA VAL A 46 -11.95 3.61 4.26
C VAL A 46 -10.96 4.43 5.07
N VAL A 47 -9.69 4.04 5.03
CA VAL A 47 -8.63 4.75 5.73
C VAL A 47 -7.53 5.10 4.74
N VAL A 48 -7.19 6.38 4.65
CA VAL A 48 -6.06 6.83 3.83
C VAL A 48 -4.91 7.17 4.76
N LEU A 49 -3.78 6.53 4.54
CA LEU A 49 -2.56 6.79 5.29
C LEU A 49 -1.56 7.54 4.41
N ASN A 50 -0.89 8.52 5.00
CA ASN A 50 0.31 9.11 4.44
C ASN A 50 1.51 8.42 5.08
N ILE A 51 2.38 7.89 4.24
CA ILE A 51 3.48 7.03 4.67
C ILE A 51 4.78 7.66 4.20
N THR A 52 5.71 7.88 5.13
CA THR A 52 7.03 8.40 4.80
C THR A 52 8.07 7.34 5.10
N VAL A 53 8.91 7.06 4.11
CA VAL A 53 10.01 6.09 4.23
C VAL A 53 11.32 6.77 3.89
N ASP A 54 12.41 6.22 4.43
CA ASP A 54 13.75 6.61 4.05
C ASP A 54 14.24 5.75 2.87
N ARG A 55 15.51 5.91 2.50
CA ARG A 55 16.10 5.20 1.36
C ARG A 55 16.14 3.70 1.55
N GLU A 56 16.18 3.25 2.78
CA GLU A 56 16.21 1.83 3.12
C GLU A 56 14.82 1.24 3.30
N GLY A 57 13.78 2.04 3.16
CA GLY A 57 12.41 1.57 3.36
C GLY A 57 11.93 1.64 4.79
N GLN A 58 12.72 2.20 5.70
CA GLN A 58 12.30 2.33 7.09
C GLN A 58 11.16 3.34 7.19
N LEU A 59 10.16 3.01 7.99
CA LEU A 59 9.06 3.90 8.25
C LEU A 59 9.51 5.01 9.19
N THR A 60 9.52 6.24 8.69
CA THR A 60 9.91 7.39 9.49
C THR A 60 8.71 8.15 10.02
N ASP A 61 7.60 8.07 9.31
CA ASP A 61 6.35 8.71 9.75
C ASP A 61 5.17 8.04 9.08
N VAL A 62 4.07 7.93 9.79
CA VAL A 62 2.80 7.44 9.26
C VAL A 62 1.69 8.27 9.90
N GLN A 63 0.86 8.87 9.05
CA GLN A 63 -0.25 9.69 9.52
C GLN A 63 -1.54 9.27 8.85
N VAL A 64 -2.64 9.32 9.60
CA VAL A 64 -3.97 9.13 9.04
C VAL A 64 -4.35 10.43 8.33
N GLN A 65 -4.45 10.36 7.01
CA GLN A 65 -4.85 11.50 6.21
C GLN A 65 -6.38 11.65 6.19
N ARG A 66 -7.08 10.52 6.15
CA ARG A 66 -8.54 10.50 6.11
C ARG A 66 -9.06 9.22 6.74
N SER A 67 -9.99 9.35 7.66
CA SER A 67 -10.73 8.22 8.21
C SER A 67 -11.92 8.74 9.03
N ARG A 68 -12.99 7.95 9.02
CA ARG A 68 -14.15 8.21 9.87
C ARG A 68 -14.36 7.10 10.90
N ASP A 69 -13.47 6.11 10.90
CA ASP A 69 -13.60 4.97 11.80
C ASP A 69 -12.26 4.79 12.53
N GLN A 70 -12.28 5.10 13.82
CA GLN A 70 -11.07 5.02 14.62
C GLN A 70 -10.54 3.59 14.72
N GLY A 71 -11.43 2.60 14.85
CA GLY A 71 -11.01 1.21 14.89
C GLY A 71 -10.30 0.78 13.62
N ALA A 72 -10.85 1.16 12.46
CA ALA A 72 -10.20 0.89 11.18
C ALA A 72 -8.86 1.60 11.08
N SER A 73 -8.77 2.85 11.55
CA SER A 73 -7.51 3.59 11.54
C SER A 73 -6.45 2.88 12.37
N GLU A 74 -6.81 2.36 13.52
CA GLU A 74 -5.87 1.65 14.38
C GLU A 74 -5.39 0.36 13.72
N VAL A 75 -6.28 -0.39 13.07
CA VAL A 75 -5.91 -1.59 12.34
C VAL A 75 -4.98 -1.26 11.18
N ALA A 76 -5.29 -0.22 10.40
CA ALA A 76 -4.45 0.19 9.29
C ALA A 76 -3.05 0.58 9.77
N LEU A 77 -2.95 1.40 10.81
CA LEU A 77 -1.67 1.82 11.37
C LEU A 77 -0.87 0.64 11.89
N ALA A 78 -1.50 -0.24 12.66
CA ALA A 78 -0.82 -1.42 13.21
C ALA A 78 -0.35 -2.35 12.11
N SER A 79 -1.17 -2.57 11.09
CA SER A 79 -0.82 -3.44 9.97
C SER A 79 0.36 -2.88 9.18
N LEU A 80 0.37 -1.57 8.95
CA LEU A 80 1.49 -0.95 8.25
C LEU A 80 2.77 -1.03 9.06
N ARG A 81 2.71 -0.74 10.36
CA ARG A 81 3.89 -0.81 11.22
C ARG A 81 4.45 -2.21 11.31
N ARG A 82 3.58 -3.22 11.36
CA ARG A 82 4.01 -4.62 11.35
C ARG A 82 4.73 -4.99 10.06
N SER A 83 4.42 -4.28 8.99
CA SER A 83 5.00 -4.55 7.67
C SER A 83 6.38 -3.92 7.48
N GLY A 84 6.82 -3.06 8.39
CA GLY A 84 8.11 -2.41 8.24
C GLY A 84 9.30 -3.34 8.50
N PRO A 85 10.46 -3.08 7.91
CA PRO A 85 10.66 -2.04 6.89
C PRO A 85 9.96 -2.39 5.58
N LEU A 86 9.61 -1.36 4.82
CA LEU A 86 9.04 -1.55 3.48
C LEU A 86 10.15 -1.77 2.46
N PRO A 87 9.83 -2.25 1.26
CA PRO A 87 10.82 -2.31 0.20
C PRO A 87 11.45 -0.96 -0.04
N PRO A 88 12.79 -0.90 -0.28
CA PRO A 88 13.44 0.37 -0.54
C PRO A 88 12.89 1.04 -1.80
N PRO A 89 12.69 2.37 -1.78
CA PRO A 89 12.18 3.09 -2.93
C PRO A 89 13.26 3.43 -3.95
N ASP A 90 13.96 2.42 -4.45
CA ASP A 90 15.06 2.60 -5.37
C ASP A 90 14.60 3.19 -6.69
N GLY A 91 15.32 4.19 -7.17
CA GLY A 91 15.06 4.80 -8.47
C GLY A 91 13.90 5.76 -8.48
N LEU A 92 13.37 6.13 -7.34
CA LEU A 92 12.28 7.10 -7.23
C LEU A 92 12.77 8.45 -6.71
N GLY A 93 12.12 9.48 -7.24
CA GLY A 93 12.31 10.84 -6.78
C GLY A 93 13.68 11.40 -7.13
N PRO A 94 13.97 12.59 -6.64
CA PRO A 94 15.29 13.20 -6.81
C PRO A 94 16.35 12.32 -6.18
N GLN A 95 17.51 12.23 -6.83
CA GLN A 95 18.60 11.37 -6.35
C GLN A 95 19.05 11.70 -4.93
N HIS A 96 18.78 12.92 -4.49
CA HIS A 96 19.22 13.38 -3.17
C HIS A 96 18.09 13.38 -2.13
N ALA A 97 16.91 12.87 -2.49
CA ALA A 97 15.82 12.80 -1.53
C ALA A 97 16.12 11.71 -0.50
N ASP A 98 16.15 12.10 0.76
CA ASP A 98 16.36 11.16 1.86
C ASP A 98 15.06 10.52 2.32
N LEU A 99 13.95 11.19 2.08
CA LEU A 99 12.62 10.74 2.50
C LEU A 99 11.68 10.79 1.32
N MET A 100 10.74 9.85 1.30
CA MET A 100 9.69 9.84 0.29
C MET A 100 8.36 9.61 0.99
N THR A 101 7.38 10.42 0.64
CA THR A 101 6.02 10.31 1.18
C THR A 101 5.06 9.91 0.08
N PHE A 102 4.20 8.96 0.38
CA PHE A 102 3.15 8.52 -0.52
C PHE A 102 1.93 8.12 0.28
N SER A 103 0.80 8.00 -0.39
CA SER A 103 -0.44 7.60 0.27
C SER A 103 -0.86 6.20 -0.15
N GLU A 104 -1.52 5.51 0.75
CA GLU A 104 -2.20 4.26 0.45
C GLU A 104 -3.56 4.25 1.13
N THR A 105 -4.54 3.72 0.42
CA THR A 105 -5.91 3.64 0.92
C THR A 105 -6.24 2.21 1.30
N PHE A 106 -6.68 2.03 2.54
CA PHE A 106 -7.13 0.75 3.07
C PHE A 106 -8.64 0.69 2.93
N LEU A 107 -9.12 -0.27 2.17
CA LEU A 107 -10.53 -0.48 1.89
C LEU A 107 -11.02 -1.60 2.80
N PHE A 108 -11.75 -1.24 3.86
CA PHE A 108 -12.16 -2.19 4.87
C PHE A 108 -13.50 -2.83 4.53
N GLY A 109 -13.53 -4.15 4.60
CA GLY A 109 -14.73 -4.92 4.62
C GLY A 109 -15.13 -5.25 6.06
N GLU A 110 -15.85 -6.35 6.24
CA GLU A 110 -16.29 -6.77 7.56
C GLU A 110 -15.12 -7.27 8.41
N ARG A 111 -15.28 -7.18 9.73
CA ARG A 111 -14.31 -7.68 10.72
C ARG A 111 -12.95 -7.02 10.61
N TYR A 112 -12.93 -5.76 10.15
CA TYR A 112 -11.68 -5.03 9.97
C TYR A 112 -10.66 -5.77 9.10
N ARG A 113 -11.14 -6.47 8.09
CA ARG A 113 -10.28 -7.00 7.02
C ARG A 113 -10.27 -6.01 5.88
N PHE A 114 -9.13 -5.92 5.19
CA PHE A 114 -8.97 -4.87 4.19
C PHE A 114 -8.33 -5.39 2.91
N GLN A 115 -8.50 -4.60 1.88
CA GLN A 115 -7.69 -4.64 0.66
C GLN A 115 -7.05 -3.27 0.49
N LEU A 116 -5.96 -3.23 -0.24
CA LEU A 116 -5.31 -1.98 -0.55
C LEU A 116 -5.76 -1.53 -1.93
N ARG A 117 -6.15 -0.26 -2.04
CA ARG A 117 -6.70 0.27 -3.31
C ARG A 117 -5.75 0.05 -4.47
N THR A 118 -4.45 0.16 -4.24
CA THR A 118 -3.45 -0.03 -5.29
C THR A 118 -3.59 -1.38 -5.99
N LEU A 119 -4.01 -2.42 -5.28
CA LEU A 119 -4.15 -3.78 -5.82
C LEU A 119 -5.59 -4.25 -5.93
N ALA A 120 -6.54 -3.44 -5.45
CA ALA A 120 -7.94 -3.88 -5.40
C ALA A 120 -8.50 -4.06 -6.80
N GLY A 121 -9.29 -5.11 -6.94
CA GLY A 121 -10.06 -5.34 -8.15
C GLY A 121 -11.28 -4.45 -8.23
N PRO A 122 -12.14 -4.70 -9.21
CA PRO A 122 -13.34 -3.88 -9.36
C PRO A 122 -14.27 -4.06 -8.17
N GLN A 123 -15.00 -3.00 -7.87
CA GLN A 123 -16.03 -3.04 -6.84
C GLN A 123 -17.29 -3.67 -7.42
N ARG A 124 -17.96 -4.48 -6.60
CA ARG A 124 -19.24 -5.05 -7.03
C ARG A 124 -20.26 -3.93 -7.22
N ALA A 125 -21.03 -4.02 -8.32
CA ALA A 125 -22.08 -3.07 -8.58
C ALA A 125 -23.19 -3.22 -7.52
N GLY A 126 -23.66 -2.08 -7.01
CA GLY A 126 -24.82 -2.06 -6.13
C GLY A 126 -26.10 -2.30 -6.92
N LEU A 127 -27.07 -2.88 -6.31
CA LEU A 127 -28.39 -3.08 -6.90
C LEU A 127 -29.35 -1.99 -6.47
#